data_e82378ea56397ece67f3edf7805c27ae
#
_entry.id   e82378ea56397ece67f3edf7805c27ae
#
_cell.length_a   1.000
_cell.length_b   1.000
_cell.length_c   1.000
_cell.angle_alpha   90.00
_cell.angle_beta   90.00
_cell.angle_gamma   90.00
#
_symmetry.space_group_name_H-M   'P 1'
#
loop_
_entity.id
_entity.type
_entity.pdbx_description
1 polymer ?
#
loop_
_entity_poly.entity_id
_entity_poly.type
_entity_poly.pdbx_seq_one_letter_code
_entity_poly.pdbx_strand_id
1 'polypeptide(L)'
;MTEEEDREAAADMNLFLQRRAIEQVKKSVSRTYILRDDNATDSGRVIGYYAISVGHLVPDDIPKVVSPRMTIPVFLLLRLAIDKDFQGKGYGAKLFVHVLHGLVRLAEETGIYALVLDPLNDHVRLFYEKFGLRSLPGDAARMFIRVRDVEAWISQTRH
;
A
#
# COMPACT_ATOMS: atom_id res chain seq x y z
N MET A 1 -12.51 -18.00 -0.88
CA MET A 1 -12.00 -17.55 0.41
C MET A 1 -13.11 -17.75 1.42
N THR A 2 -12.79 -18.36 2.53
CA THR A 2 -13.76 -18.67 3.57
C THR A 2 -13.90 -17.50 4.55
N GLU A 3 -15.03 -17.40 5.25
CA GLU A 3 -15.21 -16.41 6.33
C GLU A 3 -14.13 -16.52 7.42
N GLU A 4 -13.51 -17.69 7.55
CA GLU A 4 -12.43 -17.95 8.50
C GLU A 4 -11.12 -17.30 8.08
N GLU A 5 -10.75 -17.39 6.80
CA GLU A 5 -9.58 -16.68 6.23
C GLU A 5 -9.70 -15.16 6.36
N ASP A 6 -10.90 -14.62 6.15
CA ASP A 6 -11.15 -13.18 6.33
C ASP A 6 -11.03 -12.75 7.80
N ARG A 7 -11.46 -13.60 8.74
CA ARG A 7 -11.32 -13.34 10.18
C ARG A 7 -9.86 -13.39 10.64
N GLU A 8 -9.09 -14.37 10.14
CA GLU A 8 -7.66 -14.47 10.45
C GLU A 8 -6.88 -13.27 9.91
N ALA A 9 -7.17 -12.85 8.68
CA ALA A 9 -6.55 -11.67 8.09
C ALA A 9 -6.88 -10.38 8.85
N ALA A 10 -8.14 -10.21 9.27
CA ALA A 10 -8.55 -9.07 10.09
C ALA A 10 -7.89 -9.10 11.48
N ALA A 11 -7.73 -10.28 12.08
CA ALA A 11 -7.04 -10.42 13.35
C ALA A 11 -5.55 -10.07 13.25
N ASP A 12 -4.86 -10.49 12.17
CA ASP A 12 -3.46 -10.13 11.93
C ASP A 12 -3.29 -8.62 11.71
N MET A 13 -4.21 -7.98 10.98
CA MET A 13 -4.20 -6.52 10.78
C MET A 13 -4.34 -5.77 12.11
N ASN A 14 -5.27 -6.19 12.95
CA ASN A 14 -5.46 -5.58 14.28
C ASN A 14 -4.26 -5.81 15.20
N LEU A 15 -3.71 -7.02 15.21
CA LEU A 15 -2.53 -7.35 15.99
C LEU A 15 -1.30 -6.54 15.58
N PHE A 16 -1.13 -6.34 14.27
CA PHE A 16 -0.07 -5.48 13.75
C PHE A 16 -0.19 -4.06 14.31
N LEU A 17 -1.36 -3.44 14.17
CA LEU A 17 -1.58 -2.08 14.61
C LEU A 17 -1.35 -1.91 16.12
N GLN A 18 -1.85 -2.85 16.92
CA GLN A 18 -1.79 -2.79 18.38
C GLN A 18 -0.40 -3.07 18.94
N ARG A 19 0.38 -3.95 18.33
CA ARG A 19 1.60 -4.49 18.92
C ARG A 19 2.89 -4.22 18.15
N ARG A 20 2.82 -4.18 16.82
CA ARG A 20 4.01 -4.15 15.96
C ARG A 20 4.28 -2.80 15.32
N ALA A 21 3.26 -2.01 15.06
CA ALA A 21 3.41 -0.76 14.30
C ALA A 21 4.39 0.21 14.98
N ILE A 22 4.24 0.47 16.26
CA ILE A 22 5.13 1.37 17.00
C ILE A 22 6.56 0.85 17.07
N GLU A 23 6.72 -0.45 17.30
CA GLU A 23 8.03 -1.09 17.34
C GLU A 23 8.77 -0.97 16.00
N GLN A 24 8.08 -1.23 14.90
CA GLN A 24 8.66 -1.12 13.55
C GLN A 24 9.02 0.32 13.20
N VAL A 25 8.21 1.30 13.61
CA VAL A 25 8.55 2.72 13.42
C VAL A 25 9.81 3.09 14.24
N LYS A 26 9.91 2.65 15.48
CA LYS A 26 11.09 2.89 16.32
C LYS A 26 12.36 2.28 15.75
N LYS A 27 12.25 1.12 15.11
CA LYS A 27 13.36 0.43 14.42
C LYS A 27 13.62 0.97 13.01
N SER A 28 12.87 1.96 12.56
CA SER A 28 12.94 2.49 11.17
C SER A 28 12.73 1.45 10.07
N VAL A 29 11.96 0.40 10.36
CA VAL A 29 11.65 -0.68 9.40
C VAL A 29 10.44 -0.33 8.54
N SER A 30 9.45 0.37 9.12
CA SER A 30 8.26 0.84 8.40
C SER A 30 7.71 2.12 9.02
N ARG A 31 6.80 2.78 8.28
CA ARG A 31 5.98 3.89 8.76
C ARG A 31 4.52 3.52 8.70
N THR A 32 3.78 3.88 9.75
CA THR A 32 2.34 3.66 9.82
C THR A 32 1.63 5.00 9.89
N TYR A 33 0.61 5.16 9.04
CA TYR A 33 -0.27 6.32 8.99
C TYR A 33 -1.68 5.90 9.39
N ILE A 34 -2.31 6.70 10.23
CA ILE A 34 -3.61 6.41 10.83
C ILE A 34 -4.62 7.45 10.36
N LEU A 35 -5.79 7.00 9.89
CA LEU A 35 -6.96 7.81 9.67
C LEU A 35 -7.84 7.72 10.93
N ARG A 36 -8.12 8.86 11.56
CA ARG A 36 -8.97 8.95 12.76
C ARG A 36 -10.27 9.67 12.47
N ASP A 37 -11.28 9.36 13.28
CA ASP A 37 -12.51 10.12 13.31
C ASP A 37 -12.38 11.26 14.35
N ASP A 38 -12.20 12.48 13.84
CA ASP A 38 -12.10 13.68 14.69
C ASP A 38 -13.43 14.17 15.25
N ASN A 39 -14.57 13.66 14.72
CA ASN A 39 -15.92 14.03 15.14
C ASN A 39 -16.50 13.09 16.22
N ALA A 40 -15.80 12.00 16.53
CA ALA A 40 -16.24 11.10 17.58
C ALA A 40 -16.04 11.75 18.96
N THR A 41 -17.04 11.63 19.83
CA THR A 41 -16.96 12.00 21.26
C THR A 41 -15.85 11.22 21.99
N ASP A 42 -15.45 10.09 21.44
CA ASP A 42 -14.30 9.30 21.85
C ASP A 42 -13.11 9.72 20.98
N SER A 43 -12.35 10.68 21.47
CA SER A 43 -11.22 11.26 20.74
C SER A 43 -10.18 10.19 20.41
N GLY A 44 -10.22 9.67 19.18
CA GLY A 44 -9.17 8.82 18.67
C GLY A 44 -9.59 7.49 18.07
N ARG A 45 -10.87 7.29 17.76
CA ARG A 45 -11.29 6.09 17.03
C ARG A 45 -10.56 6.02 15.68
N VAL A 46 -9.84 4.94 15.47
CA VAL A 46 -9.15 4.67 14.22
C VAL A 46 -10.14 4.15 13.18
N ILE A 47 -10.28 4.87 12.08
CA ILE A 47 -11.10 4.46 10.93
C ILE A 47 -10.33 3.47 10.06
N GLY A 48 -9.04 3.69 9.89
CA GLY A 48 -8.17 2.86 9.09
C GLY A 48 -6.70 3.26 9.22
N TYR A 49 -5.84 2.47 8.61
CA TYR A 49 -4.42 2.75 8.58
C TYR A 49 -3.75 2.13 7.35
N TYR A 50 -2.55 2.58 7.05
CA TYR A 50 -1.63 1.89 6.16
C TYR A 50 -0.21 1.92 6.71
N ALA A 51 0.57 0.91 6.32
CA ALA A 51 1.98 0.82 6.67
C ALA A 51 2.81 0.70 5.39
N ILE A 52 3.90 1.46 5.33
CA ILE A 52 4.80 1.55 4.19
C ILE A 52 6.24 1.30 4.59
N SER A 53 7.02 0.84 3.63
CA SER A 53 8.46 0.69 3.73
C SER A 53 9.12 0.93 2.37
N VAL A 54 10.43 0.91 2.32
CA VAL A 54 11.21 0.92 1.09
C VAL A 54 11.84 -0.46 0.90
N GLY A 55 11.83 -0.95 -0.31
CA GLY A 55 12.44 -2.21 -0.66
C GLY A 55 13.08 -2.15 -2.03
N HIS A 56 13.35 -3.30 -2.59
CA HIS A 56 13.90 -3.41 -3.95
C HIS A 56 13.36 -4.65 -4.65
N LEU A 57 13.32 -4.55 -5.97
CA LEU A 57 13.08 -5.68 -6.87
C LEU A 57 14.42 -6.14 -7.45
N VAL A 58 14.48 -7.40 -7.81
CA VAL A 58 15.58 -7.97 -8.59
C VAL A 58 15.25 -7.93 -10.08
N PRO A 59 16.26 -7.99 -10.99
CA PRO A 59 16.01 -7.90 -12.43
C PRO A 59 15.04 -8.96 -12.98
N ASP A 60 14.98 -10.15 -12.36
CA ASP A 60 14.05 -11.22 -12.76
C ASP A 60 12.58 -10.83 -12.56
N ASP A 61 12.29 -9.93 -11.61
CA ASP A 61 10.93 -9.43 -11.39
C ASP A 61 10.45 -8.54 -12.55
N ILE A 62 11.38 -7.81 -13.20
CA ILE A 62 11.09 -6.90 -14.32
C ILE A 62 12.20 -7.01 -15.39
N PRO A 63 12.26 -8.10 -16.15
CA PRO A 63 13.42 -8.44 -16.97
C PRO A 63 13.71 -7.51 -18.16
N LYS A 64 12.75 -6.68 -18.58
CA LYS A 64 12.93 -5.79 -19.74
C LYS A 64 13.34 -4.36 -19.39
N VAL A 65 13.44 -4.03 -18.13
CA VAL A 65 13.56 -2.62 -17.68
C VAL A 65 14.97 -2.28 -17.22
N VAL A 66 15.75 -3.25 -16.75
CA VAL A 66 17.05 -3.00 -16.09
C VAL A 66 18.14 -3.99 -16.49
N SER A 67 19.38 -3.52 -16.31
CA SER A 67 20.57 -4.36 -16.39
C SER A 67 20.55 -5.47 -15.33
N PRO A 68 21.06 -6.68 -15.63
CA PRO A 68 21.09 -7.80 -14.68
C PRO A 68 21.80 -7.55 -13.34
N ARG A 69 22.51 -6.45 -13.24
CA ARG A 69 23.30 -6.08 -12.03
C ARG A 69 22.67 -4.98 -11.19
N MET A 70 21.50 -4.47 -11.57
CA MET A 70 20.84 -3.38 -10.83
C MET A 70 19.77 -3.91 -9.87
N THR A 71 19.74 -3.36 -8.66
CA THR A 71 18.59 -3.43 -7.79
C THR A 71 17.65 -2.25 -8.08
N ILE A 72 16.36 -2.49 -8.06
CA ILE A 72 15.34 -1.50 -8.41
C ILE A 72 14.66 -1.04 -7.13
N PRO A 73 14.86 0.21 -6.68
CA PRO A 73 14.23 0.70 -5.47
C PRO A 73 12.72 0.86 -5.66
N VAL A 74 11.96 0.37 -4.70
CA VAL A 74 10.49 0.43 -4.70
C VAL A 74 9.94 0.89 -3.38
N PHE A 75 8.74 1.45 -3.43
CA PHE A 75 7.92 1.79 -2.29
C PHE A 75 7.00 0.59 -2.00
N LEU A 76 7.06 0.07 -0.79
CA LEU A 76 6.27 -1.09 -0.40
C LEU A 76 5.05 -0.64 0.39
N LEU A 77 3.85 -1.01 -0.06
CA LEU A 77 2.66 -0.97 0.77
C LEU A 77 2.54 -2.30 1.50
N LEU A 78 2.85 -2.30 2.78
CA LEU A 78 2.85 -3.50 3.61
C LEU A 78 1.46 -3.88 4.08
N ARG A 79 0.64 -2.87 4.43
CA ARG A 79 -0.71 -3.05 4.96
C ARG A 79 -1.57 -1.85 4.62
N LEU A 80 -2.85 -2.12 4.35
CA LEU A 80 -3.90 -1.12 4.27
C LEU A 80 -5.18 -1.76 4.81
N ALA A 81 -5.76 -1.17 5.83
CA ALA A 81 -6.96 -1.70 6.49
C ALA A 81 -7.94 -0.59 6.88
N ILE A 82 -9.22 -0.90 6.77
CA ILE A 82 -10.33 -0.06 7.23
C ILE A 82 -11.13 -0.82 8.27
N ASP A 83 -11.46 -0.15 9.38
CA ASP A 83 -12.36 -0.68 10.40
C ASP A 83 -13.67 -1.15 9.75
N LYS A 84 -14.16 -2.32 10.15
CA LYS A 84 -15.35 -2.94 9.58
C LYS A 84 -16.60 -2.02 9.58
N ASP A 85 -16.74 -1.16 10.60
CA ASP A 85 -17.85 -0.22 10.71
C ASP A 85 -17.77 0.94 9.70
N PHE A 86 -16.62 1.13 9.08
CA PHE A 86 -16.35 2.18 8.08
C PHE A 86 -16.12 1.64 6.67
N GLN A 87 -16.18 0.34 6.47
CA GLN A 87 -16.06 -0.27 5.15
C GLN A 87 -17.26 0.07 4.25
N GLY A 88 -17.05 0.02 2.93
CA GLY A 88 -18.10 0.33 1.95
C GLY A 88 -18.43 1.82 1.80
N LYS A 89 -17.67 2.72 2.42
CA LYS A 89 -17.88 4.18 2.39
C LYS A 89 -16.80 4.95 1.62
N GLY A 90 -15.90 4.26 0.95
CA GLY A 90 -14.84 4.87 0.14
C GLY A 90 -13.57 5.27 0.90
N TYR A 91 -13.44 4.96 2.18
CA TYR A 91 -12.24 5.29 2.97
C TYR A 91 -11.00 4.55 2.50
N GLY A 92 -11.13 3.30 2.06
CA GLY A 92 -10.01 2.54 1.50
C GLY A 92 -9.42 3.21 0.26
N ALA A 93 -10.26 3.69 -0.64
CA ALA A 93 -9.83 4.44 -1.82
C ALA A 93 -9.14 5.75 -1.44
N LYS A 94 -9.68 6.49 -0.48
CA LYS A 94 -9.07 7.73 0.02
C LYS A 94 -7.71 7.50 0.65
N LEU A 95 -7.54 6.46 1.46
CA LEU A 95 -6.26 6.08 2.04
C LEU A 95 -5.26 5.67 0.95
N PHE A 96 -5.70 4.90 -0.03
CA PHE A 96 -4.82 4.48 -1.12
C PHE A 96 -4.37 5.65 -1.99
N VAL A 97 -5.24 6.60 -2.29
CA VAL A 97 -4.85 7.86 -2.97
C VAL A 97 -3.79 8.61 -2.17
N HIS A 98 -3.90 8.64 -0.84
CA HIS A 98 -2.89 9.25 0.02
C HIS A 98 -1.54 8.51 -0.08
N VAL A 99 -1.56 7.17 -0.16
CA VAL A 99 -0.35 6.35 -0.44
C VAL A 99 0.28 6.75 -1.77
N LEU A 100 -0.50 6.88 -2.83
CA LEU A 100 -0.01 7.25 -4.17
C LEU A 100 0.62 8.65 -4.19
N HIS A 101 0.06 9.62 -3.49
CA HIS A 101 0.67 10.93 -3.33
C HIS A 101 1.98 10.87 -2.53
N GLY A 102 2.05 10.03 -1.51
CA GLY A 102 3.27 9.77 -0.75
C GLY A 102 4.39 9.17 -1.60
N LEU A 103 4.03 8.23 -2.47
CA LEU A 103 4.94 7.64 -3.45
C LEU A 103 5.57 8.71 -4.37
N VAL A 104 4.74 9.58 -4.96
CA VAL A 104 5.23 10.62 -5.87
C VAL A 104 6.14 11.60 -5.15
N ARG A 105 5.77 12.05 -3.94
CA ARG A 105 6.64 12.93 -3.14
C ARG A 105 8.00 12.29 -2.83
N LEU A 106 8.01 11.02 -2.45
CA LEU A 106 9.26 10.30 -2.20
C LEU A 106 10.12 10.16 -3.47
N ALA A 107 9.47 9.91 -4.59
CA ALA A 107 10.14 9.76 -5.88
C ALA A 107 10.77 11.06 -6.41
N GLU A 108 10.22 12.23 -6.04
CA GLU A 108 10.82 13.54 -6.37
C GLU A 108 12.17 13.76 -5.67
N GLU A 109 12.37 13.16 -4.51
CA GLU A 109 13.60 13.30 -3.70
C GLU A 109 14.54 12.12 -3.84
N THR A 110 14.06 11.00 -4.33
CA THR A 110 14.80 9.73 -4.40
C THR A 110 14.51 8.98 -5.69
N GLY A 111 15.36 8.02 -6.01
CA GLY A 111 15.11 7.11 -7.14
C GLY A 111 14.18 5.97 -6.73
N ILE A 112 12.88 6.16 -6.86
CA ILE A 112 11.86 5.11 -6.67
C ILE A 112 11.23 4.79 -8.02
N TYR A 113 11.20 3.51 -8.38
CA TYR A 113 10.65 3.02 -9.65
C TYR A 113 9.13 2.82 -9.60
N ALA A 114 8.62 2.18 -8.54
CA ALA A 114 7.25 1.74 -8.44
C ALA A 114 6.77 1.60 -7.00
N LEU A 115 5.46 1.55 -6.84
CA LEU A 115 4.80 0.97 -5.68
C LEU A 115 4.62 -0.53 -5.92
N VAL A 116 4.92 -1.33 -4.92
CA VAL A 116 4.72 -2.79 -4.92
C VAL A 116 3.90 -3.19 -3.71
N LEU A 117 2.99 -4.13 -3.89
CA LEU A 117 2.19 -4.70 -2.82
C LEU A 117 1.84 -6.16 -3.10
N ASP A 118 1.53 -6.88 -2.04
CA ASP A 118 0.99 -8.24 -2.09
C ASP A 118 -0.50 -8.18 -1.72
N PRO A 119 -1.43 -8.34 -2.68
CA PRO A 119 -2.86 -8.30 -2.37
C PRO A 119 -3.24 -9.49 -1.50
N LEU A 120 -4.06 -9.22 -0.48
CA LEU A 120 -4.47 -10.21 0.49
C LEU A 120 -5.25 -11.37 -0.13
N ASN A 121 -6.07 -11.05 -1.15
CA ASN A 121 -6.95 -11.98 -1.85
C ASN A 121 -7.38 -11.42 -3.21
N ASP A 122 -8.14 -12.18 -3.98
CA ASP A 122 -8.60 -11.77 -5.30
C ASP A 122 -9.55 -10.58 -5.28
N HIS A 123 -10.37 -10.44 -4.25
CA HIS A 123 -11.26 -9.29 -4.09
C HIS A 123 -10.46 -7.98 -3.89
N VAL A 124 -9.44 -8.03 -3.05
CA VAL A 124 -8.53 -6.90 -2.83
C VAL A 124 -7.68 -6.62 -4.07
N ARG A 125 -7.28 -7.66 -4.82
CA ARG A 125 -6.62 -7.51 -6.12
C ARG A 125 -7.45 -6.66 -7.07
N LEU A 126 -8.74 -6.93 -7.21
CA LEU A 126 -9.66 -6.15 -8.05
C LEU A 126 -9.75 -4.68 -7.61
N PHE A 127 -9.70 -4.42 -6.30
CA PHE A 127 -9.65 -3.06 -5.78
C PHE A 127 -8.42 -2.30 -6.30
N TYR A 128 -7.23 -2.89 -6.24
CA TYR A 128 -6.00 -2.26 -6.72
C TYR A 128 -5.93 -2.16 -8.25
N GLU A 129 -6.49 -3.11 -8.98
CA GLU A 129 -6.57 -3.05 -10.46
C GLU A 129 -7.32 -1.80 -10.93
N LYS A 130 -8.32 -1.34 -10.21
CA LYS A 130 -9.06 -0.10 -10.52
C LYS A 130 -8.17 1.16 -10.49
N PHE A 131 -7.07 1.11 -9.75
CA PHE A 131 -6.08 2.19 -9.71
C PHE A 131 -4.95 2.03 -10.74
N GLY A 132 -5.02 1.00 -11.58
CA GLY A 132 -4.03 0.74 -12.61
C GLY A 132 -2.88 -0.18 -12.19
N LEU A 133 -2.93 -0.77 -10.99
CA LEU A 133 -1.96 -1.79 -10.60
C LEU A 133 -2.17 -3.07 -11.42
N ARG A 134 -1.09 -3.74 -11.69
CA ARG A 134 -1.03 -5.01 -12.42
C ARG A 134 -0.03 -5.95 -11.79
N SER A 135 -0.09 -7.23 -12.17
CA SER A 135 0.84 -8.23 -11.68
C SER A 135 2.28 -7.94 -12.15
N LEU A 136 3.24 -8.19 -11.27
CA LEU A 136 4.66 -8.17 -11.66
C LEU A 136 4.94 -9.23 -12.73
N PRO A 137 5.73 -8.91 -13.77
CA PRO A 137 6.07 -9.89 -14.82
C PRO A 137 6.76 -11.16 -14.29
N GLY A 138 7.64 -11.02 -13.31
CA GLY A 138 8.39 -12.13 -12.71
C GLY A 138 7.74 -12.76 -11.48
N ASP A 139 6.70 -12.16 -10.94
CA ASP A 139 5.95 -12.65 -9.77
C ASP A 139 4.48 -12.24 -9.85
N ALA A 140 3.66 -13.11 -10.41
CA ALA A 140 2.23 -12.83 -10.65
C ALA A 140 1.40 -12.65 -9.37
N ALA A 141 1.88 -13.12 -8.21
CA ALA A 141 1.20 -12.92 -6.93
C ALA A 141 1.31 -11.47 -6.43
N ARG A 142 2.37 -10.77 -6.80
CA ARG A 142 2.61 -9.37 -6.46
C ARG A 142 2.01 -8.42 -7.48
N MET A 143 1.63 -7.23 -7.03
CA MET A 143 1.13 -6.15 -7.89
C MET A 143 2.05 -4.93 -7.81
N PHE A 144 2.08 -4.15 -8.89
CA PHE A 144 2.86 -2.92 -8.94
C PHE A 144 2.19 -1.85 -9.81
N ILE A 145 2.57 -0.61 -9.58
CA ILE A 145 2.32 0.52 -10.46
C ILE A 145 3.57 1.41 -10.49
N ARG A 146 4.01 1.81 -11.68
CA ARG A 146 5.19 2.67 -11.82
C ARG A 146 4.88 4.10 -11.38
N VAL A 147 5.85 4.76 -10.78
CA VAL A 147 5.74 6.17 -10.39
C VAL A 147 5.25 7.04 -11.54
N ARG A 148 5.82 6.88 -12.73
CA ARG A 148 5.44 7.64 -13.93
C ARG A 148 3.96 7.50 -14.30
N ASP A 149 3.34 6.36 -14.06
CA ASP A 149 1.94 6.13 -14.35
C ASP A 149 1.05 6.81 -13.29
N VAL A 150 1.49 6.83 -12.04
CA VAL A 150 0.82 7.58 -10.96
C VAL A 150 0.91 9.08 -11.19
N GLU A 151 2.06 9.60 -11.58
CA GLU A 151 2.25 11.02 -11.93
C GLU A 151 1.32 11.45 -13.06
N ALA A 152 1.20 10.63 -14.11
CA ALA A 152 0.28 10.88 -15.22
C ALA A 152 -1.18 10.92 -14.76
N TRP A 153 -1.58 9.99 -13.90
CA TRP A 153 -2.93 9.93 -13.34
C TRP A 153 -3.24 11.16 -12.47
N ILE A 154 -2.33 11.55 -11.57
CA ILE A 154 -2.50 12.74 -10.72
C ILE A 154 -2.61 14.01 -11.57
N SER A 155 -1.82 14.13 -12.63
CA SER A 155 -1.87 15.28 -13.53
C SER A 155 -3.20 15.40 -14.27
N GLN A 156 -3.82 14.29 -14.64
CA GLN A 156 -5.14 14.25 -15.29
C GLN A 156 -6.28 14.60 -14.33
N THR A 157 -6.17 14.26 -13.06
CA THR A 157 -7.23 14.49 -12.06
C THR A 157 -7.23 15.90 -11.47
N ARG A 158 -6.16 16.70 -11.70
CA ARG A 158 -6.07 18.12 -11.29
C ARG A 158 -6.80 19.09 -12.21
N HIS A 159 -7.29 18.61 -13.33
CA HIS A 159 -8.09 19.36 -14.29
C HIS A 159 -9.57 18.95 -14.20
#